data_9237a641a3b7f0238092325682dfe6fd
#
_entry.id   9237a641a3b7f0238092325682dfe6fd
#
_cell.length_a   1.000
_cell.length_b   1.000
_cell.length_c   1.000
_cell.angle_alpha   90.00
_cell.angle_beta   90.00
_cell.angle_gamma   90.00
#
_symmetry.space_group_name_H-M   'P 1'
#
loop_
_entity.id
_entity.type
_entity.pdbx_description
1 polymer ?
#
loop_
_entity_poly.entity_id
_entity_poly.type
_entity_poly.pdbx_seq_one_letter_code
_entity_poly.pdbx_strand_id
1 'polypeptide(L)'
;FKDDDGKIYCYFGGLWGGQLQWWRTLYHGFAPIPGKYGDDNGLIDLGPAPDHKTQLFAVPNAPAVPSNVVRMSDDVMQFAEAARPVIILDKDGEPLKAGDPHRFFEASWMHKYKGKYYFSYSTGDSHFLCYAIGDNPYGPFTYQGVILEPVVGWTTHHSIVEFKGQWYLFYHDCVPSNDITHLRSLKVQRLFYNEDGTIQKVINE
;
A
#
# COMPACT_ATOMS: atom_id res chain seq x y z
N PHE A 1 3.93 -1.59 13.65
CA PHE A 1 2.78 -1.14 14.45
C PHE A 1 2.72 -1.93 15.76
N LYS A 2 2.63 -1.21 16.88
CA LYS A 2 2.40 -1.80 18.21
C LYS A 2 0.93 -1.57 18.60
N ASP A 3 0.21 -2.65 18.88
CA ASP A 3 -1.20 -2.59 19.29
C ASP A 3 -1.35 -2.36 20.81
N ASP A 4 -2.57 -2.05 21.25
CA ASP A 4 -2.90 -1.77 22.66
C ASP A 4 -2.64 -2.97 23.59
N ASP A 5 -2.71 -4.19 23.06
CA ASP A 5 -2.36 -5.42 23.80
C ASP A 5 -0.86 -5.70 23.90
N GLY A 6 -0.05 -4.78 23.38
CA GLY A 6 1.40 -4.85 23.38
C GLY A 6 2.02 -5.66 22.25
N LYS A 7 1.23 -6.36 21.44
CA LYS A 7 1.74 -7.11 20.29
C LYS A 7 2.22 -6.18 19.19
N ILE A 8 3.23 -6.62 18.46
CA ILE A 8 3.87 -5.85 17.39
C ILE A 8 3.63 -6.56 16.06
N TYR A 9 3.24 -5.79 15.07
CA TYR A 9 2.94 -6.26 13.71
C TYR A 9 3.83 -5.57 12.69
N CYS A 10 4.37 -6.35 11.76
CA CYS A 10 5.11 -5.84 10.62
C CYS A 10 4.26 -5.98 9.36
N TYR A 11 4.10 -4.88 8.62
CA TYR A 11 3.42 -4.84 7.33
C TYR A 11 4.46 -4.61 6.24
N PHE A 12 4.44 -5.42 5.20
CA PHE A 12 5.45 -5.36 4.15
C PHE A 12 4.91 -5.85 2.80
N GLY A 13 5.51 -5.37 1.73
CA GLY A 13 5.17 -5.68 0.34
C GLY A 13 5.75 -4.63 -0.57
N GLY A 14 5.55 -4.78 -1.87
CA GLY A 14 5.99 -3.78 -2.83
C GLY A 14 7.23 -4.17 -3.62
N LEU A 15 7.21 -5.29 -4.32
CA LEU A 15 8.20 -5.59 -5.34
C LEU A 15 7.67 -5.10 -6.70
N TRP A 16 8.27 -4.07 -7.25
CA TRP A 16 7.76 -3.27 -8.35
C TRP A 16 7.01 -4.06 -9.45
N GLY A 17 7.65 -4.75 -10.35
CA GLY A 17 6.96 -5.47 -11.42
C GLY A 17 5.96 -6.51 -10.92
N GLY A 18 6.33 -7.29 -9.87
CA GLY A 18 5.46 -8.31 -9.28
C GLY A 18 4.25 -7.71 -8.58
N GLN A 19 4.44 -6.67 -7.77
CA GLN A 19 3.36 -6.01 -7.02
C GLN A 19 2.38 -5.28 -7.95
N LEU A 20 2.85 -4.69 -9.02
CA LEU A 20 2.00 -4.05 -10.02
C LEU A 20 1.31 -5.06 -10.95
N GLN A 21 1.66 -6.34 -10.87
CA GLN A 21 1.11 -7.40 -11.71
C GLN A 21 1.27 -7.13 -13.21
N TRP A 22 2.34 -6.44 -13.54
CA TRP A 22 2.79 -6.28 -14.92
C TRP A 22 3.45 -7.58 -15.42
N TRP A 23 4.30 -7.48 -16.45
CA TRP A 23 5.16 -8.60 -16.83
C TRP A 23 6.08 -8.99 -15.69
N ARG A 24 5.74 -10.06 -14.97
CA ARG A 24 6.55 -10.51 -13.83
C ARG A 24 7.94 -10.97 -14.21
N THR A 25 8.19 -11.24 -15.50
CA THR A 25 9.41 -11.91 -15.92
C THR A 25 10.30 -11.11 -16.83
N LEU A 26 9.78 -10.18 -17.56
CA LEU A 26 10.49 -9.57 -18.68
C LEU A 26 10.84 -8.12 -18.47
N TYR A 27 10.05 -7.42 -17.66
CA TYR A 27 10.32 -6.02 -17.36
C TYR A 27 11.65 -5.81 -16.60
N HIS A 28 12.07 -6.78 -15.81
CA HIS A 28 13.32 -6.75 -15.04
C HIS A 28 14.26 -7.92 -15.31
N GLY A 29 14.05 -8.67 -16.38
CA GLY A 29 14.90 -9.82 -16.71
C GLY A 29 14.76 -11.01 -15.75
N PHE A 30 13.69 -11.07 -14.97
CA PHE A 30 13.43 -12.19 -14.08
C PHE A 30 12.72 -13.31 -14.82
N ALA A 31 13.35 -14.48 -14.91
CA ALA A 31 12.67 -15.67 -15.35
C ALA A 31 11.57 -16.08 -14.35
N PRO A 32 10.42 -16.61 -14.82
CA PRO A 32 9.41 -17.18 -13.92
C PRO A 32 10.05 -18.27 -13.09
N ILE A 33 9.89 -18.20 -11.79
CA ILE A 33 10.21 -19.32 -10.91
C ILE A 33 8.88 -19.98 -10.57
N PRO A 34 8.59 -21.16 -11.10
CA PRO A 34 7.35 -21.87 -10.82
C PRO A 34 7.11 -21.99 -9.32
N GLY A 35 5.90 -21.67 -8.87
CA GLY A 35 5.49 -21.73 -7.47
C GLY A 35 6.02 -20.62 -6.55
N LYS A 36 6.97 -19.78 -6.99
CA LYS A 36 7.53 -18.72 -6.13
C LYS A 36 6.62 -17.50 -5.98
N TYR A 37 5.88 -17.17 -7.03
CA TYR A 37 4.96 -16.05 -7.04
C TYR A 37 3.49 -16.49 -7.07
N GLY A 38 3.29 -17.81 -6.97
CA GLY A 38 2.00 -18.45 -7.06
C GLY A 38 1.36 -18.27 -8.44
N ASP A 39 1.11 -19.33 -9.14
CA ASP A 39 0.24 -19.29 -10.32
C ASP A 39 -1.15 -18.78 -9.95
N ASP A 40 -1.44 -18.83 -8.71
CA ASP A 40 -2.58 -18.44 -7.91
C ASP A 40 -2.80 -16.92 -7.90
N ASN A 41 -1.79 -16.11 -8.16
CA ASN A 41 -1.90 -14.66 -8.26
C ASN A 41 -2.45 -14.18 -9.62
N GLY A 42 -2.89 -15.08 -10.47
CA GLY A 42 -3.41 -14.74 -11.80
C GLY A 42 -2.38 -14.11 -12.74
N LEU A 43 -1.10 -14.21 -12.41
CA LEU A 43 -0.03 -13.71 -13.24
C LEU A 43 0.22 -14.71 -14.36
N ILE A 44 0.01 -14.30 -15.58
CA ILE A 44 0.32 -15.06 -16.78
C ILE A 44 1.53 -14.46 -17.48
N ASP A 45 2.30 -15.30 -18.14
CA ASP A 45 3.36 -14.84 -19.03
C ASP A 45 2.72 -14.45 -20.37
N LEU A 46 2.69 -13.14 -20.64
CA LEU A 46 2.18 -12.59 -21.91
C LEU A 46 3.29 -12.44 -22.96
N GLY A 47 4.48 -12.98 -22.71
CA GLY A 47 5.65 -12.80 -23.56
C GLY A 47 6.41 -11.50 -23.26
N PRO A 48 7.33 -11.08 -24.13
CA PRO A 48 8.11 -9.87 -23.96
C PRO A 48 7.22 -8.63 -23.84
N ALA A 49 7.47 -7.81 -22.82
CA ALA A 49 6.80 -6.52 -22.72
C ALA A 49 7.11 -5.69 -23.98
N PRO A 50 6.10 -5.18 -24.67
CA PRO A 50 6.31 -4.47 -25.94
C PRO A 50 7.10 -3.17 -25.75
N ASP A 51 6.95 -2.52 -24.61
CA ASP A 51 7.65 -1.30 -24.23
C ASP A 51 7.57 -1.16 -22.71
N HIS A 52 8.66 -0.72 -22.08
CA HIS A 52 8.66 -0.43 -20.65
C HIS A 52 7.74 0.74 -20.22
N LYS A 53 7.22 1.50 -21.17
CA LYS A 53 6.23 2.55 -20.96
C LYS A 53 4.78 2.04 -21.09
N THR A 54 4.58 0.87 -21.63
CA THR A 54 3.26 0.28 -21.79
C THR A 54 2.96 -0.58 -20.57
N GLN A 55 2.11 -0.08 -19.71
CA GLN A 55 1.64 -0.78 -18.53
C GLN A 55 0.46 -1.67 -18.91
N LEU A 56 0.71 -2.96 -19.03
CA LEU A 56 -0.32 -3.94 -19.32
C LEU A 56 -0.50 -4.84 -18.11
N PHE A 57 -1.68 -4.81 -17.52
CA PHE A 57 -2.06 -5.77 -16.50
C PHE A 57 -2.25 -7.13 -17.15
N ALA A 58 -1.52 -8.12 -16.69
CA ALA A 58 -1.62 -9.48 -17.21
C ALA A 58 -3.06 -10.00 -17.10
N VAL A 59 -3.70 -9.77 -15.93
CA VAL A 59 -5.08 -10.18 -15.67
C VAL A 59 -5.78 -9.11 -14.82
N PRO A 60 -6.40 -8.10 -15.43
CA PRO A 60 -6.98 -6.96 -14.70
C PRO A 60 -8.10 -7.35 -13.72
N ASN A 61 -8.78 -8.47 -13.95
CA ASN A 61 -9.84 -8.98 -13.11
C ASN A 61 -9.38 -9.97 -12.03
N ALA A 62 -8.11 -10.36 -12.03
CA ALA A 62 -7.54 -11.17 -10.95
C ALA A 62 -7.49 -10.36 -9.63
N PRO A 63 -7.46 -11.00 -8.46
CA PRO A 63 -7.20 -10.32 -7.20
C PRO A 63 -5.90 -9.51 -7.27
N ALA A 64 -5.91 -8.32 -6.70
CA ALA A 64 -4.68 -7.53 -6.56
C ALA A 64 -3.69 -8.26 -5.65
N VAL A 65 -2.39 -8.20 -5.97
CA VAL A 65 -1.34 -8.71 -5.09
C VAL A 65 -1.34 -7.89 -3.80
N PRO A 66 -1.59 -8.52 -2.63
CA PRO A 66 -1.73 -7.80 -1.37
C PRO A 66 -0.38 -7.43 -0.75
N SER A 67 -0.39 -6.52 0.21
CA SER A 67 0.63 -6.44 1.26
C SER A 67 0.58 -7.70 2.13
N ASN A 68 1.58 -7.89 2.97
CA ASN A 68 1.60 -8.94 3.98
C ASN A 68 1.65 -8.34 5.38
N VAL A 69 1.10 -9.06 6.34
CA VAL A 69 1.20 -8.76 7.76
C VAL A 69 1.68 -9.98 8.52
N VAL A 70 2.50 -9.75 9.52
CA VAL A 70 2.99 -10.80 10.42
C VAL A 70 3.14 -10.23 11.84
N ARG A 71 2.76 -11.02 12.84
CA ARG A 71 3.07 -10.70 14.23
C ARG A 71 4.55 -10.99 14.49
N MET A 72 5.21 -10.04 15.11
CA MET A 72 6.61 -10.17 15.53
C MET A 72 6.73 -10.90 16.87
N SER A 73 7.91 -11.46 17.14
CA SER A 73 8.29 -11.88 18.47
C SER A 73 8.39 -10.67 19.41
N ASP A 74 8.38 -10.90 20.72
CA ASP A 74 8.40 -9.81 21.72
C ASP A 74 9.69 -8.98 21.65
N ASP A 75 10.80 -9.57 21.22
CA ASP A 75 12.08 -8.88 20.97
C ASP A 75 12.18 -8.24 19.58
N VAL A 76 11.14 -8.38 18.74
CA VAL A 76 11.05 -7.86 17.37
C VAL A 76 12.10 -8.42 16.39
N MET A 77 12.81 -9.46 16.77
CA MET A 77 13.91 -10.01 15.97
C MET A 77 13.46 -11.10 15.00
N GLN A 78 12.26 -11.65 15.18
CA GLN A 78 11.76 -12.78 14.39
C GLN A 78 10.26 -12.64 14.13
N PHE A 79 9.79 -13.33 13.13
CA PHE A 79 8.36 -13.56 12.93
C PHE A 79 7.87 -14.59 13.95
N ALA A 80 6.81 -14.27 14.69
CA ALA A 80 6.19 -15.18 15.65
C ALA A 80 5.17 -16.12 15.01
N GLU A 81 4.90 -15.94 13.73
CA GLU A 81 3.93 -16.71 12.95
C GLU A 81 4.24 -16.63 11.44
N ALA A 82 3.51 -17.37 10.62
CA ALA A 82 3.57 -17.20 9.17
C ALA A 82 2.92 -15.87 8.74
N ALA A 83 3.51 -15.20 7.75
CA ALA A 83 2.93 -14.00 7.18
C ALA A 83 1.60 -14.31 6.49
N ARG A 84 0.66 -13.36 6.56
CA ARG A 84 -0.68 -13.43 5.98
C ARG A 84 -0.91 -12.29 5.01
N PRO A 85 -1.70 -12.48 3.94
CA PRO A 85 -2.07 -11.40 3.03
C PRO A 85 -2.97 -10.38 3.72
N VAL A 86 -2.72 -9.10 3.46
CA VAL A 86 -3.59 -7.98 3.85
C VAL A 86 -4.62 -7.78 2.75
N ILE A 87 -5.82 -8.30 2.94
CA ILE A 87 -6.88 -8.21 1.95
C ILE A 87 -7.61 -6.87 2.09
N ILE A 88 -7.66 -6.12 0.98
CA ILE A 88 -8.43 -4.90 0.87
C ILE A 88 -9.68 -5.20 0.05
N LEU A 89 -10.83 -4.93 0.64
CA LEU A 89 -12.14 -5.11 0.03
C LEU A 89 -12.65 -3.80 -0.56
N ASP A 90 -13.39 -3.88 -1.63
CA ASP A 90 -14.19 -2.77 -2.15
C ASP A 90 -15.46 -2.55 -1.30
N LYS A 91 -16.32 -1.62 -1.72
CA LYS A 91 -17.59 -1.32 -1.06
C LYS A 91 -18.61 -2.45 -1.11
N ASP A 92 -18.45 -3.38 -2.04
CA ASP A 92 -19.35 -4.52 -2.24
C ASP A 92 -18.85 -5.76 -1.45
N GLY A 93 -17.69 -5.64 -0.76
CA GLY A 93 -17.08 -6.69 0.05
C GLY A 93 -16.20 -7.65 -0.74
N GLU A 94 -15.89 -7.33 -2.00
CA GLU A 94 -15.03 -8.12 -2.86
C GLU A 94 -13.57 -7.63 -2.80
N PRO A 95 -12.57 -8.51 -2.87
CA PRO A 95 -11.18 -8.10 -2.94
C PRO A 95 -10.90 -7.19 -4.13
N LEU A 96 -10.14 -6.10 -3.91
CA LEU A 96 -9.69 -5.22 -4.99
C LEU A 96 -8.96 -6.03 -6.07
N LYS A 97 -9.14 -5.63 -7.32
CA LYS A 97 -8.60 -6.33 -8.49
C LYS A 97 -7.30 -5.70 -8.97
N ALA A 98 -6.53 -6.47 -9.73
CA ALA A 98 -5.26 -6.03 -10.31
C ALA A 98 -5.38 -4.78 -11.17
N GLY A 99 -6.51 -4.59 -11.85
CA GLY A 99 -6.81 -3.40 -12.66
C GLY A 99 -7.37 -2.22 -11.87
N ASP A 100 -7.59 -2.34 -10.56
CA ASP A 100 -8.15 -1.24 -9.76
C ASP A 100 -7.06 -0.18 -9.50
N PRO A 101 -7.32 1.11 -9.80
CA PRO A 101 -6.36 2.19 -9.58
C PRO A 101 -6.06 2.45 -8.11
N HIS A 102 -6.88 1.93 -7.18
CA HIS A 102 -6.72 2.12 -5.74
C HIS A 102 -6.11 0.91 -5.03
N ARG A 103 -5.68 -0.11 -5.78
CA ARG A 103 -5.05 -1.28 -5.19
C ARG A 103 -3.70 -0.98 -4.56
N PHE A 104 -3.31 -1.79 -3.59
CA PHE A 104 -2.01 -1.70 -2.93
C PHE A 104 -0.85 -1.82 -3.93
N PHE A 105 0.16 -0.97 -3.74
CA PHE A 105 1.46 -1.13 -4.37
C PHE A 105 2.57 -1.20 -3.33
N GLU A 106 2.75 -0.18 -2.51
CA GLU A 106 3.83 -0.11 -1.51
C GLU A 106 3.49 0.83 -0.34
N ALA A 107 4.47 1.13 0.50
CA ALA A 107 4.35 2.08 1.61
C ALA A 107 3.28 1.70 2.63
N SER A 108 3.22 0.44 3.02
CA SER A 108 2.30 -0.03 4.07
C SER A 108 2.50 0.76 5.37
N TRP A 109 1.41 1.30 5.90
CA TRP A 109 1.38 1.95 7.21
C TRP A 109 0.13 1.53 7.97
N MET A 110 0.27 1.34 9.28
CA MET A 110 -0.84 1.01 10.16
C MET A 110 -0.90 2.00 11.32
N HIS A 111 -2.11 2.51 11.60
CA HIS A 111 -2.40 3.22 12.82
C HIS A 111 -3.79 2.88 13.34
N LYS A 112 -4.09 3.27 14.57
CA LYS A 112 -5.38 3.01 15.21
C LYS A 112 -6.03 4.32 15.60
N TYR A 113 -7.32 4.46 15.27
CA TYR A 113 -8.13 5.62 15.66
C TYR A 113 -9.51 5.16 16.08
N LYS A 114 -9.97 5.60 17.27
CA LYS A 114 -11.27 5.21 17.87
C LYS A 114 -11.53 3.70 17.81
N GLY A 115 -10.51 2.88 18.10
CA GLY A 115 -10.62 1.44 18.16
C GLY A 115 -10.64 0.71 16.79
N LYS A 116 -10.59 1.43 15.68
CA LYS A 116 -10.50 0.88 14.32
C LYS A 116 -9.06 0.93 13.82
N TYR A 117 -8.71 -0.01 12.94
CA TYR A 117 -7.39 -0.15 12.32
C TYR A 117 -7.42 0.46 10.92
N TYR A 118 -6.51 1.39 10.68
CA TYR A 118 -6.39 2.11 9.41
C TYR A 118 -5.13 1.63 8.70
N PHE A 119 -5.31 0.87 7.65
CA PHE A 119 -4.24 0.45 6.76
C PHE A 119 -4.14 1.45 5.62
N SER A 120 -3.06 2.22 5.57
CA SER A 120 -2.81 3.18 4.50
C SER A 120 -1.61 2.76 3.66
N TYR A 121 -1.63 3.15 2.38
CA TYR A 121 -0.69 2.64 1.40
C TYR A 121 -0.65 3.52 0.14
N SER A 122 0.45 3.43 -0.59
CA SER A 122 0.58 4.04 -1.91
C SER A 122 0.11 3.08 -3.01
N THR A 123 -0.59 3.64 -3.98
CA THR A 123 -0.99 2.92 -5.19
C THR A 123 0.09 3.00 -6.27
N GLY A 124 0.03 2.16 -7.28
CA GLY A 124 1.03 2.09 -8.35
C GLY A 124 0.91 3.25 -9.34
N ASP A 125 0.37 2.95 -10.50
CA ASP A 125 0.31 3.88 -11.63
C ASP A 125 -0.57 5.11 -11.41
N SER A 126 -1.50 5.01 -10.49
CA SER A 126 -2.38 6.12 -10.09
C SER A 126 -1.75 7.07 -9.08
N HIS A 127 -0.67 6.64 -8.40
CA HIS A 127 0.12 7.41 -7.44
C HIS A 127 -0.65 8.04 -6.27
N PHE A 128 -1.82 7.50 -5.94
CA PHE A 128 -2.59 7.95 -4.78
C PHE A 128 -1.97 7.45 -3.47
N LEU A 129 -2.20 8.19 -2.40
CA LEU A 129 -2.12 7.67 -1.04
C LEU A 129 -3.53 7.32 -0.59
N CYS A 130 -3.80 6.03 -0.43
CA CYS A 130 -5.11 5.48 -0.10
C CYS A 130 -5.15 4.91 1.32
N TYR A 131 -6.37 4.63 1.82
CA TYR A 131 -6.55 3.91 3.07
C TYR A 131 -7.78 3.03 3.06
N ALA A 132 -7.73 2.03 3.93
CA ALA A 132 -8.80 1.09 4.22
C ALA A 132 -8.94 0.88 5.72
N ILE A 133 -10.13 0.56 6.21
CA ILE A 133 -10.44 0.40 7.63
C ILE A 133 -10.85 -1.04 7.93
N GLY A 134 -10.36 -1.58 9.04
CA GLY A 134 -10.70 -2.91 9.55
C GLY A 134 -10.89 -2.96 11.05
N ASP A 135 -11.28 -4.12 11.55
CA ASP A 135 -11.61 -4.35 12.96
C ASP A 135 -10.48 -5.01 13.75
N ASN A 136 -9.43 -5.46 13.08
CA ASN A 136 -8.28 -6.08 13.71
C ASN A 136 -7.02 -5.88 12.83
N PRO A 137 -5.82 -6.12 13.35
CA PRO A 137 -4.57 -5.83 12.64
C PRO A 137 -4.34 -6.72 11.39
N TYR A 138 -5.02 -7.84 11.25
CA TYR A 138 -4.88 -8.70 10.08
C TYR A 138 -5.86 -8.36 8.95
N GLY A 139 -6.88 -7.52 9.21
CA GLY A 139 -7.96 -7.25 8.29
C GLY A 139 -9.04 -8.37 8.27
N PRO A 140 -9.84 -8.51 7.21
CA PRO A 140 -9.78 -7.68 5.99
C PRO A 140 -10.06 -6.20 6.28
N PHE A 141 -9.62 -5.34 5.35
CA PHE A 141 -9.82 -3.90 5.43
C PHE A 141 -10.72 -3.45 4.28
N THR A 142 -11.72 -2.64 4.54
CA THR A 142 -12.58 -2.07 3.51
C THR A 142 -12.02 -0.72 3.05
N TYR A 143 -11.78 -0.57 1.76
CA TYR A 143 -11.33 0.66 1.13
C TYR A 143 -12.27 1.82 1.46
N GLN A 144 -11.71 2.96 1.86
CA GLN A 144 -12.47 4.15 2.24
C GLN A 144 -12.22 5.35 1.35
N GLY A 145 -11.04 5.48 0.76
CA GLY A 145 -10.76 6.61 -0.11
C GLY A 145 -9.29 7.00 -0.21
N VAL A 146 -9.10 8.18 -0.77
CA VAL A 146 -7.80 8.81 -1.01
C VAL A 146 -7.51 9.79 0.12
N ILE A 147 -6.33 9.65 0.73
CA ILE A 147 -5.80 10.60 1.72
C ILE A 147 -5.16 11.78 1.02
N LEU A 148 -4.34 11.50 -0.01
CA LEU A 148 -3.54 12.48 -0.73
C LEU A 148 -3.53 12.15 -2.22
N GLU A 149 -3.74 13.17 -3.05
CA GLU A 149 -3.58 13.08 -4.51
C GLU A 149 -2.11 12.90 -4.89
N PRO A 150 -1.80 12.48 -6.12
CA PRO A 150 -0.44 12.36 -6.59
C PRO A 150 0.39 13.61 -6.33
N VAL A 151 1.59 13.43 -5.80
CA VAL A 151 2.55 14.48 -5.55
C VAL A 151 3.51 14.64 -6.72
N VAL A 152 4.26 15.73 -6.76
CA VAL A 152 5.39 15.88 -7.70
C VAL A 152 6.46 14.84 -7.37
N GLY A 153 6.86 14.06 -8.33
CA GLY A 153 7.65 12.84 -8.19
C GLY A 153 6.82 11.62 -8.59
N TRP A 154 7.18 10.44 -8.11
CA TRP A 154 6.41 9.25 -8.42
C TRP A 154 5.48 8.88 -7.24
N THR A 155 5.66 7.74 -6.59
CA THR A 155 4.92 7.38 -5.37
C THR A 155 5.49 8.10 -4.16
N THR A 156 4.63 8.44 -3.18
CA THR A 156 5.08 8.94 -1.88
C THR A 156 4.95 7.86 -0.82
N HIS A 157 5.97 7.75 0.03
CA HIS A 157 5.88 7.02 1.29
C HIS A 157 5.43 7.98 2.39
N HIS A 158 4.79 7.45 3.42
CA HIS A 158 4.14 8.28 4.43
C HIS A 158 4.21 7.64 5.82
N SER A 159 3.85 8.45 6.80
CA SER A 159 3.46 7.99 8.13
C SER A 159 2.33 8.88 8.68
N ILE A 160 1.44 8.28 9.46
CA ILE A 160 0.34 8.96 10.12
C ILE A 160 0.52 8.76 11.62
N VAL A 161 0.73 9.85 12.34
CA VAL A 161 1.02 9.81 13.78
C VAL A 161 0.21 10.84 14.54
N GLU A 162 -0.17 10.51 15.77
CA GLU A 162 -0.73 11.47 16.72
C GLU A 162 0.39 12.05 17.57
N PHE A 163 0.37 13.35 17.72
CA PHE A 163 1.26 14.05 18.63
C PHE A 163 0.50 15.17 19.36
N LYS A 164 0.44 15.09 20.68
CA LYS A 164 -0.24 16.05 21.57
C LYS A 164 -1.71 16.31 21.19
N GLY A 165 -2.44 15.25 20.85
CA GLY A 165 -3.86 15.31 20.50
C GLY A 165 -4.16 15.79 19.07
N GLN A 166 -3.14 15.97 18.25
CA GLN A 166 -3.28 16.33 16.84
C GLN A 166 -2.66 15.23 15.96
N TRP A 167 -3.37 14.81 14.93
CA TRP A 167 -2.88 13.88 13.91
C TRP A 167 -2.12 14.62 12.83
N TYR A 168 -1.06 13.99 12.31
CA TYR A 168 -0.20 14.51 11.26
C TYR A 168 0.06 13.44 10.21
N LEU A 169 0.06 13.87 8.95
CA LEU A 169 0.55 13.12 7.82
C LEU A 169 1.95 13.62 7.47
N PHE A 170 2.94 12.73 7.50
CA PHE A 170 4.28 12.96 6.96
C PHE A 170 4.33 12.26 5.62
N TYR A 171 4.84 12.94 4.60
CA TYR A 171 5.01 12.40 3.26
C TYR A 171 6.17 13.10 2.56
N HIS A 172 6.46 12.79 1.32
CA HIS A 172 7.51 13.49 0.57
C HIS A 172 7.05 13.82 -0.84
N ASP A 173 7.68 14.82 -1.42
CA ASP A 173 7.61 15.15 -2.85
C ASP A 173 9.00 15.50 -3.40
N CYS A 174 9.05 15.87 -4.68
CA CYS A 174 10.27 16.27 -5.37
C CYS A 174 10.23 17.72 -5.89
N VAL A 175 9.31 18.56 -5.38
CA VAL A 175 9.15 19.97 -5.82
C VAL A 175 10.46 20.77 -5.73
N PRO A 176 11.20 20.74 -4.59
CA PRO A 176 12.43 21.54 -4.48
C PRO A 176 13.56 21.10 -5.43
N SER A 177 13.49 19.88 -5.96
CA SER A 177 14.48 19.36 -6.89
C SER A 177 14.07 19.43 -8.36
N ASN A 178 12.95 20.12 -8.67
CA ASN A 178 12.36 20.16 -10.01
C ASN A 178 12.07 18.76 -10.58
N ASP A 179 11.34 17.94 -9.79
CA ASP A 179 10.90 16.59 -10.15
C ASP A 179 12.03 15.55 -10.33
N ILE A 180 13.14 15.73 -9.67
CA ILE A 180 14.16 14.67 -9.61
C ILE A 180 13.73 13.64 -8.57
N THR A 181 13.14 12.54 -8.99
CA THR A 181 12.41 11.55 -8.19
C THR A 181 13.17 11.02 -6.96
N HIS A 182 14.50 10.94 -6.99
CA HIS A 182 15.31 10.47 -5.86
C HIS A 182 15.76 11.60 -4.92
N LEU A 183 15.58 12.87 -5.29
CA LEU A 183 15.88 14.03 -4.45
C LEU A 183 14.60 14.52 -3.76
N ARG A 184 14.21 13.79 -2.74
CA ARG A 184 12.94 13.95 -2.03
C ARG A 184 13.03 14.97 -0.91
N SER A 185 11.93 15.70 -0.70
CA SER A 185 11.74 16.63 0.40
C SER A 185 10.62 16.18 1.30
N LEU A 186 10.88 16.17 2.62
CA LEU A 186 9.87 15.83 3.61
C LEU A 186 8.84 16.96 3.71
N LYS A 187 7.59 16.55 3.72
CA LYS A 187 6.42 17.39 4.02
C LYS A 187 5.67 16.88 5.24
N VAL A 188 5.03 17.80 5.94
CA VAL A 188 4.14 17.47 7.06
C VAL A 188 2.90 18.34 6.99
N GLN A 189 1.74 17.72 7.17
CA GLN A 189 0.46 18.41 7.25
C GLN A 189 -0.38 17.85 8.39
N ARG A 190 -1.31 18.66 8.92
CA ARG A 190 -2.29 18.19 9.86
C ARG A 190 -3.28 17.27 9.16
N LEU A 191 -3.64 16.20 9.83
CA LEU A 191 -4.63 15.24 9.35
C LEU A 191 -5.87 15.32 10.25
N PHE A 192 -7.03 15.28 9.63
CA PHE A 192 -8.32 15.38 10.32
C PHE A 192 -9.20 14.20 9.95
N TYR A 193 -10.07 13.83 10.89
CA TYR A 193 -11.09 12.82 10.70
C TYR A 193 -12.47 13.48 10.69
N ASN A 194 -13.36 12.90 9.90
CA ASN A 194 -14.79 13.20 9.95
C ASN A 194 -15.44 12.52 11.16
N GLU A 195 -16.69 12.87 11.47
CA GLU A 195 -17.44 12.29 12.59
C GLU A 195 -17.58 10.76 12.46
N ASP A 196 -17.75 10.27 11.24
CA ASP A 196 -17.86 8.83 10.90
C ASP A 196 -16.52 8.08 10.98
N GLY A 197 -15.41 8.77 11.24
CA GLY A 197 -14.06 8.21 11.31
C GLY A 197 -13.33 8.19 9.97
N THR A 198 -13.93 8.60 8.86
CA THR A 198 -13.20 8.73 7.61
C THR A 198 -12.15 9.85 7.68
N ILE A 199 -11.04 9.68 6.94
CA ILE A 199 -9.98 10.69 6.87
C ILE A 199 -10.40 11.80 5.89
N GLN A 200 -10.26 13.06 6.32
CA GLN A 200 -10.41 14.19 5.41
C GLN A 200 -9.23 14.22 4.44
N LYS A 201 -9.55 14.37 3.15
CA LYS A 201 -8.54 14.44 2.11
C LYS A 201 -7.58 15.60 2.36
N VAL A 202 -6.30 15.31 2.34
CA VAL A 202 -5.23 16.31 2.50
C VAL A 202 -4.97 16.97 1.15
N ILE A 203 -4.88 18.29 1.15
CA ILE A 203 -4.54 19.08 -0.05
C ILE A 203 -3.02 19.29 -0.03
N ASN A 204 -2.35 18.89 -1.10
CA ASN A 204 -0.93 19.13 -1.26
C ASN A 204 -0.71 20.60 -1.65
N GLU A 205 -0.11 21.38 -0.74
CA GLU A 205 0.25 22.77 -0.92
C GLU A 205 1.74 22.94 -1.18
#